data_83b6877da93f689811ccd41b9ed2780a
#
_entry.id   83b6877da93f689811ccd41b9ed2780a
#
_cell.length_a   1.000
_cell.length_b   1.000
_cell.length_c   1.000
_cell.angle_alpha   90.00
_cell.angle_beta   90.00
_cell.angle_gamma   90.00
#
_symmetry.space_group_name_H-M   'P 1'
#
loop_
_entity.id
_entity.type
_entity.pdbx_description
1 polymer ?
#
loop_
_entity_poly.entity_id
_entity_poly.type
_entity_poly.pdbx_seq_one_letter_code
_entity_poly.pdbx_strand_id
1 'polypeptide(L)'
;MLETIQDAKRIRVEGVDEDIEITLQDKTKVYAQAKAVVKPDDYSHVIEKLTKALETLSLDAKNGDGRLFTFMTNSPNPFNNQKTMSYFTGRTHLGFDELPDFAQKKIKEIIRKNKYTDLDVHQLDIRVIPFYGDDLKNRYKEIKAIINEFLDSVNIDLPGINTDIMQIWQRDLFQNATQIDPTIDISKEKLIWPLIVLVVDRKATSEYTKDFDDDEIEYVQQKYKLIINQNTLSYNMISRVITDYERLKGAPKEFVEDHWMDYMDIIDSVEDDEKTKESLIKIILYRVLMQKKYIRNIKRGTNL
;
A
#
# COMPACT_ATOMS: atom_id res chain seq x y z
N MET A 1 5.47 -4.54 1.66
CA MET A 1 4.10 -4.36 2.15
C MET A 1 3.02 -4.90 1.21
N LEU A 2 2.97 -4.52 -0.07
CA LEU A 2 1.91 -5.02 -0.97
C LEU A 2 1.88 -6.56 -1.05
N GLU A 3 3.04 -7.21 -1.02
CA GLU A 3 3.16 -8.68 -0.99
C GLU A 3 2.59 -9.31 0.31
N THR A 4 2.56 -8.56 1.41
CA THR A 4 2.07 -9.01 2.71
C THR A 4 0.76 -8.33 3.11
N ILE A 5 0.07 -7.69 2.15
CA ILE A 5 -1.08 -6.82 2.44
C ILE A 5 -2.22 -7.53 3.16
N GLN A 6 -2.43 -8.82 2.89
CA GLN A 6 -3.49 -9.60 3.52
C GLN A 6 -3.27 -9.71 5.04
N ASP A 7 -2.02 -9.95 5.45
CA ASP A 7 -1.63 -10.09 6.86
C ASP A 7 -1.30 -8.75 7.52
N ALA A 8 -0.99 -7.72 6.74
CA ALA A 8 -0.63 -6.40 7.27
C ALA A 8 -1.82 -5.75 7.99
N LYS A 9 -1.54 -5.07 9.09
CA LYS A 9 -2.47 -4.24 9.85
C LYS A 9 -2.15 -2.76 9.66
N ARG A 10 -0.88 -2.40 9.76
CA ARG A 10 -0.40 -1.01 9.64
C ARG A 10 1.06 -0.98 9.19
N ILE A 11 1.48 0.15 8.65
CA ILE A 11 2.87 0.43 8.26
C ILE A 11 3.33 1.74 8.90
N ARG A 12 4.60 1.79 9.25
CA ARG A 12 5.34 2.99 9.64
C ARG A 12 6.58 3.12 8.77
N VAL A 13 6.91 4.34 8.38
CA VAL A 13 8.12 4.68 7.62
C VAL A 13 8.93 5.67 8.45
N GLU A 14 10.26 5.51 8.45
CA GLU A 14 11.19 6.32 9.27
C GLU A 14 10.79 6.28 10.75
N GLY A 15 10.70 5.07 11.30
CA GLY A 15 10.50 4.84 12.73
C GLY A 15 11.67 5.33 13.59
N VAL A 16 11.67 4.99 14.88
CA VAL A 16 12.72 5.42 15.81
C VAL A 16 14.05 4.73 15.50
N ASP A 17 14.00 3.45 15.12
CA ASP A 17 15.18 2.60 14.97
C ASP A 17 15.32 1.99 13.55
N GLU A 18 14.22 1.89 12.77
CA GLU A 18 14.17 1.24 11.46
C GLU A 18 13.56 2.12 10.36
N ASP A 19 13.96 1.85 9.10
CA ASP A 19 13.45 2.60 7.96
C ASP A 19 11.98 2.24 7.67
N ILE A 20 11.56 0.97 7.89
CA ILE A 20 10.18 0.51 7.67
C ILE A 20 9.79 -0.55 8.71
N GLU A 21 8.64 -0.36 9.35
CA GLU A 21 7.99 -1.33 10.22
C GLU A 21 6.60 -1.68 9.67
N ILE A 22 6.28 -2.97 9.55
CA ILE A 22 4.94 -3.45 9.21
C ILE A 22 4.42 -4.30 10.37
N THR A 23 3.38 -3.83 11.05
CA THR A 23 2.69 -4.64 12.07
C THR A 23 1.67 -5.54 11.38
N LEU A 24 1.69 -6.83 11.71
CA LEU A 24 0.77 -7.84 11.17
C LEU A 24 -0.48 -7.99 12.05
N GLN A 25 -1.48 -8.74 11.57
CA GLN A 25 -2.74 -8.98 12.28
C GLN A 25 -2.54 -9.75 13.61
N ASP A 26 -1.57 -10.67 13.64
CA ASP A 26 -1.19 -11.44 14.83
C ASP A 26 -0.31 -10.65 15.81
N LYS A 27 -0.09 -9.36 15.56
CA LYS A 27 0.76 -8.42 16.32
C LYS A 27 2.26 -8.64 16.15
N THR A 28 2.70 -9.62 15.39
CA THR A 28 4.11 -9.72 15.01
C THR A 28 4.48 -8.64 14.00
N LYS A 29 5.78 -8.43 13.77
CA LYS A 29 6.27 -7.36 12.92
C LYS A 29 7.22 -7.83 11.84
N VAL A 30 7.21 -7.12 10.72
CA VAL A 30 8.26 -7.16 9.72
C VAL A 30 9.07 -5.88 9.84
N TYR A 31 10.35 -6.02 10.10
CA TYR A 31 11.31 -4.92 10.16
C TYR A 31 12.13 -4.87 8.89
N ALA A 32 12.28 -3.72 8.27
CA ALA A 32 13.07 -3.58 7.07
C ALA A 32 14.02 -2.39 7.14
N GLN A 33 15.30 -2.67 6.84
CA GLN A 33 16.35 -1.68 6.80
C GLN A 33 16.84 -1.50 5.35
N ALA A 34 16.74 -0.29 4.83
CA ALA A 34 17.14 0.05 3.47
C ALA A 34 18.52 0.71 3.41
N LYS A 35 19.42 0.21 2.56
CA LYS A 35 20.73 0.80 2.31
C LYS A 35 21.02 0.81 0.81
N ALA A 36 21.06 2.02 0.23
CA ALA A 36 21.26 2.20 -1.19
C ALA A 36 22.71 2.50 -1.57
N VAL A 37 23.11 2.09 -2.78
CA VAL A 37 24.30 2.56 -3.47
C VAL A 37 23.93 3.64 -4.49
N VAL A 38 24.86 4.56 -4.78
CA VAL A 38 24.61 5.67 -5.71
C VAL A 38 24.62 5.17 -7.14
N LYS A 39 25.56 4.27 -7.46
CA LYS A 39 25.76 3.71 -8.80
C LYS A 39 25.71 2.18 -8.75
N PRO A 40 25.20 1.51 -9.81
CA PRO A 40 25.06 0.06 -9.84
C PRO A 40 26.39 -0.72 -9.77
N ASP A 41 27.48 -0.10 -10.18
CA ASP A 41 28.83 -0.67 -10.23
C ASP A 41 29.73 -0.27 -9.04
N ASP A 42 29.20 0.51 -8.10
CA ASP A 42 29.92 0.86 -6.85
C ASP A 42 29.65 -0.16 -5.74
N TYR A 43 30.59 -1.08 -5.58
CA TYR A 43 30.51 -2.12 -4.53
C TYR A 43 31.43 -1.83 -3.34
N SER A 44 32.10 -0.67 -3.29
CA SER A 44 33.12 -0.35 -2.28
C SER A 44 32.61 -0.46 -0.84
N HIS A 45 31.36 -0.09 -0.59
CA HIS A 45 30.77 -0.03 0.74
C HIS A 45 29.60 -1.01 0.97
N VAL A 46 29.35 -1.96 0.06
CA VAL A 46 28.15 -2.82 0.19
C VAL A 46 28.20 -3.73 1.43
N ILE A 47 29.37 -4.23 1.81
CA ILE A 47 29.53 -5.05 3.01
C ILE A 47 29.37 -4.22 4.29
N GLU A 48 29.84 -2.98 4.30
CA GLU A 48 29.61 -2.04 5.40
C GLU A 48 28.11 -1.74 5.57
N LYS A 49 27.42 -1.49 4.47
CA LYS A 49 25.97 -1.25 4.42
C LYS A 49 25.17 -2.46 4.90
N LEU A 50 25.55 -3.68 4.45
CA LEU A 50 24.98 -4.92 4.95
C LEU A 50 25.20 -5.06 6.45
N THR A 51 26.44 -4.80 6.93
CA THR A 51 26.76 -4.91 8.36
C THR A 51 25.92 -3.95 9.20
N LYS A 52 25.77 -2.68 8.78
CA LYS A 52 24.95 -1.69 9.47
C LYS A 52 23.45 -2.06 9.47
N ALA A 53 22.96 -2.62 8.37
CA ALA A 53 21.58 -3.10 8.31
C ALA A 53 21.34 -4.27 9.28
N LEU A 54 22.26 -5.24 9.32
CA LEU A 54 22.18 -6.37 10.26
C LEU A 54 22.31 -5.92 11.73
N GLU A 55 23.06 -4.85 12.01
CA GLU A 55 23.15 -4.23 13.33
C GLU A 55 21.78 -3.71 13.77
N THR A 56 21.14 -2.87 12.96
CA THR A 56 19.81 -2.33 13.26
C THR A 56 18.78 -3.45 13.43
N LEU A 57 18.70 -4.37 12.45
CA LEU A 57 17.77 -5.50 12.51
C LEU A 57 18.01 -6.41 13.74
N SER A 58 19.26 -6.51 14.23
CA SER A 58 19.56 -7.24 15.46
C SER A 58 19.06 -6.50 16.71
N LEU A 59 19.03 -5.17 16.69
CA LEU A 59 18.42 -4.38 17.77
C LEU A 59 16.90 -4.58 17.78
N ASP A 60 16.26 -4.57 16.62
CA ASP A 60 14.82 -4.83 16.50
C ASP A 60 14.45 -6.25 16.96
N ALA A 61 15.31 -7.23 16.68
CA ALA A 61 15.12 -8.63 17.12
C ALA A 61 15.01 -8.78 18.64
N LYS A 62 15.64 -7.89 19.43
CA LYS A 62 15.53 -7.89 20.91
C LYS A 62 14.13 -7.59 21.40
N ASN A 63 13.28 -6.95 20.59
CA ASN A 63 11.89 -6.68 20.97
C ASN A 63 11.05 -7.96 21.08
N GLY A 64 11.50 -9.07 20.46
CA GLY A 64 10.85 -10.38 20.53
C GLY A 64 9.53 -10.50 19.76
N ASP A 65 9.16 -9.48 18.97
CA ASP A 65 7.96 -9.44 18.17
C ASP A 65 8.24 -9.53 16.66
N GLY A 66 9.52 -9.62 16.26
CA GLY A 66 9.93 -9.75 14.87
C GLY A 66 9.57 -11.13 14.27
N ARG A 67 8.84 -11.13 13.18
CA ARG A 67 8.54 -12.32 12.35
C ARG A 67 9.49 -12.44 11.17
N LEU A 68 9.89 -11.30 10.60
CA LEU A 68 10.76 -11.23 9.43
C LEU A 68 11.64 -9.98 9.54
N PHE A 69 12.91 -10.13 9.17
CA PHE A 69 13.90 -9.05 9.13
C PHE A 69 14.41 -8.91 7.71
N THR A 70 14.20 -7.75 7.09
CA THR A 70 14.48 -7.53 5.68
C THR A 70 15.64 -6.56 5.49
N PHE A 71 16.70 -6.99 4.84
CA PHE A 71 17.70 -6.08 4.28
C PHE A 71 17.30 -5.71 2.85
N MET A 72 17.01 -4.42 2.62
CA MET A 72 16.67 -3.87 1.31
C MET A 72 17.84 -3.11 0.72
N THR A 73 18.15 -3.36 -0.55
CA THR A 73 19.20 -2.61 -1.26
C THR A 73 18.87 -2.47 -2.75
N ASN A 74 19.53 -1.51 -3.41
CA ASN A 74 19.51 -1.41 -4.86
C ASN A 74 20.79 -2.00 -5.51
N SER A 75 21.75 -2.46 -4.71
CA SER A 75 22.99 -3.05 -5.22
C SER A 75 22.73 -4.41 -5.86
N PRO A 76 23.15 -4.64 -7.12
CA PRO A 76 23.07 -5.96 -7.74
C PRO A 76 24.15 -6.92 -7.21
N ASN A 77 25.02 -6.45 -6.33
CA ASN A 77 26.08 -7.24 -5.71
C ASN A 77 26.18 -6.96 -4.20
N PRO A 78 25.12 -7.27 -3.42
CA PRO A 78 25.06 -6.92 -1.99
C PRO A 78 26.13 -7.59 -1.14
N PHE A 79 26.79 -8.64 -1.63
CA PHE A 79 27.83 -9.39 -0.95
C PHE A 79 29.25 -9.11 -1.47
N ASN A 80 29.41 -8.18 -2.40
CA ASN A 80 30.70 -7.89 -3.08
C ASN A 80 31.38 -9.16 -3.61
N ASN A 81 30.63 -10.02 -4.29
CA ASN A 81 31.12 -11.27 -4.84
C ASN A 81 30.49 -11.56 -6.21
N GLN A 82 31.32 -11.66 -7.24
CA GLN A 82 30.84 -11.90 -8.61
C GLN A 82 30.04 -13.19 -8.76
N LYS A 83 30.34 -14.24 -7.98
CA LYS A 83 29.60 -15.52 -8.04
C LYS A 83 28.17 -15.41 -7.51
N THR A 84 27.86 -14.39 -6.72
CA THR A 84 26.52 -14.18 -6.18
C THR A 84 25.69 -13.20 -7.02
N MET A 85 26.29 -12.45 -7.93
CA MET A 85 25.59 -11.42 -8.72
C MET A 85 24.42 -11.98 -9.55
N SER A 86 24.56 -13.20 -10.10
CA SER A 86 23.48 -13.82 -10.90
C SER A 86 22.20 -14.08 -10.10
N TYR A 87 22.28 -14.19 -8.77
CA TYR A 87 21.12 -14.36 -7.89
C TYR A 87 20.37 -13.05 -7.62
N PHE A 88 21.00 -11.90 -7.90
CA PHE A 88 20.46 -10.57 -7.60
C PHE A 88 20.25 -9.73 -8.88
N THR A 89 20.03 -10.39 -10.01
CA THR A 89 19.76 -9.72 -11.28
C THR A 89 18.30 -9.23 -11.33
N GLY A 90 18.12 -7.93 -11.50
CA GLY A 90 16.79 -7.32 -11.49
C GLY A 90 16.20 -7.21 -10.09
N ARG A 91 14.87 -7.17 -10.00
CA ARG A 91 14.15 -7.20 -8.71
C ARG A 91 14.20 -8.63 -8.15
N THR A 92 14.71 -8.76 -6.94
CA THR A 92 14.94 -10.06 -6.30
C THR A 92 14.49 -10.04 -4.84
N HIS A 93 13.95 -11.15 -4.37
CA HIS A 93 13.60 -11.42 -2.99
C HIS A 93 14.02 -12.85 -2.66
N LEU A 94 14.96 -13.00 -1.74
CA LEU A 94 15.51 -14.30 -1.32
C LEU A 94 15.54 -14.37 0.21
N GLY A 95 14.89 -15.39 0.77
CA GLY A 95 15.07 -15.75 2.17
C GLY A 95 16.49 -16.28 2.42
N PHE A 96 16.93 -16.23 3.66
CA PHE A 96 18.29 -16.67 4.04
C PHE A 96 18.63 -18.06 3.50
N ASP A 97 17.71 -19.01 3.58
CA ASP A 97 17.94 -20.41 3.15
C ASP A 97 18.00 -20.56 1.62
N GLU A 98 17.50 -19.58 0.86
CA GLU A 98 17.57 -19.52 -0.60
C GLU A 98 18.85 -18.84 -1.12
N LEU A 99 19.59 -18.18 -0.23
CA LEU A 99 20.82 -17.51 -0.58
C LEU A 99 21.92 -18.51 -0.95
N PRO A 100 22.82 -18.16 -1.90
CA PRO A 100 23.98 -19.00 -2.21
C PRO A 100 24.89 -19.14 -0.98
N ASP A 101 25.59 -20.27 -0.86
CA ASP A 101 26.46 -20.63 0.27
C ASP A 101 27.38 -19.51 0.73
N PHE A 102 27.97 -18.79 -0.23
CA PHE A 102 28.87 -17.68 0.09
C PHE A 102 28.14 -16.57 0.85
N ALA A 103 26.94 -16.22 0.42
CA ALA A 103 26.14 -15.17 1.06
C ALA A 103 25.72 -15.59 2.47
N GLN A 104 25.22 -16.83 2.64
CA GLN A 104 24.89 -17.39 3.94
C GLN A 104 26.08 -17.38 4.91
N LYS A 105 27.28 -17.84 4.43
CA LYS A 105 28.50 -17.81 5.22
C LYS A 105 28.89 -16.40 5.64
N LYS A 106 28.75 -15.43 4.70
CA LYS A 106 29.08 -14.03 4.96
C LYS A 106 28.20 -13.40 6.01
N ILE A 107 26.88 -13.65 5.95
CA ILE A 107 25.92 -13.19 6.97
C ILE A 107 26.27 -13.79 8.33
N LYS A 108 26.47 -15.12 8.41
CA LYS A 108 26.84 -15.80 9.66
C LYS A 108 28.16 -15.28 10.24
N GLU A 109 29.15 -14.97 9.40
CA GLU A 109 30.43 -14.36 9.80
C GLU A 109 30.19 -12.98 10.44
N ILE A 110 29.41 -12.11 9.81
CA ILE A 110 29.09 -10.76 10.31
C ILE A 110 28.38 -10.85 11.66
N ILE A 111 27.33 -11.67 11.75
CA ILE A 111 26.56 -11.88 12.99
C ILE A 111 27.46 -12.37 14.14
N ARG A 112 28.29 -13.39 13.88
CA ARG A 112 29.21 -13.94 14.89
C ARG A 112 30.23 -12.91 15.34
N LYS A 113 30.87 -12.18 14.37
CA LYS A 113 31.92 -11.20 14.67
C LYS A 113 31.40 -10.04 15.52
N ASN A 114 30.17 -9.58 15.25
CA ASN A 114 29.58 -8.43 15.92
C ASN A 114 28.66 -8.82 17.10
N LYS A 115 28.49 -10.12 17.38
CA LYS A 115 27.66 -10.66 18.46
C LYS A 115 26.18 -10.27 18.34
N TYR A 116 25.64 -10.30 17.12
CA TYR A 116 24.20 -10.05 16.84
C TYR A 116 23.39 -11.33 17.13
N THR A 117 23.36 -11.75 18.40
CA THR A 117 22.84 -13.07 18.82
C THR A 117 21.32 -13.18 18.81
N ASP A 118 20.62 -12.07 18.84
CA ASP A 118 19.15 -12.02 18.91
C ASP A 118 18.50 -12.16 17.51
N LEU A 119 19.29 -11.92 16.44
CA LEU A 119 18.81 -12.04 15.07
C LEU A 119 18.87 -13.51 14.59
N ASP A 120 17.70 -14.15 14.43
CA ASP A 120 17.61 -15.46 13.80
C ASP A 120 17.79 -15.32 12.27
N VAL A 121 18.83 -15.95 11.74
CA VAL A 121 19.15 -15.89 10.30
C VAL A 121 18.04 -16.47 9.43
N HIS A 122 17.25 -17.43 9.92
CA HIS A 122 16.15 -18.03 9.17
C HIS A 122 14.93 -17.10 9.03
N GLN A 123 14.90 -16.01 9.81
CA GLN A 123 13.92 -14.93 9.68
C GLN A 123 14.46 -13.75 8.84
N LEU A 124 15.66 -13.87 8.25
CA LEU A 124 16.26 -12.82 7.42
C LEU A 124 15.95 -13.03 5.95
N ASP A 125 15.53 -11.99 5.26
CA ASP A 125 15.47 -11.93 3.82
C ASP A 125 16.29 -10.76 3.22
N ILE A 126 16.68 -10.92 1.96
CA ILE A 126 17.39 -9.90 1.19
C ILE A 126 16.54 -9.51 0.01
N ARG A 127 16.28 -8.21 -0.13
CA ARG A 127 15.51 -7.66 -1.25
C ARG A 127 16.36 -6.70 -2.05
N VAL A 128 16.44 -6.93 -3.36
CA VAL A 128 17.07 -6.02 -4.29
C VAL A 128 16.02 -5.36 -5.16
N ILE A 129 16.00 -4.02 -5.17
CA ILE A 129 15.14 -3.21 -6.04
C ILE A 129 16.08 -2.33 -6.89
N PRO A 130 16.22 -2.61 -8.21
CA PRO A 130 17.25 -2.01 -9.05
C PRO A 130 16.86 -0.61 -9.52
N PHE A 131 16.93 0.38 -8.64
CA PHE A 131 16.84 1.78 -9.04
C PHE A 131 17.91 2.64 -8.36
N TYR A 132 18.48 3.56 -9.11
CA TYR A 132 19.64 4.34 -8.69
C TYR A 132 19.34 5.83 -8.74
N GLY A 133 19.94 6.59 -7.84
CA GLY A 133 19.96 8.03 -7.66
C GLY A 133 19.12 8.85 -8.63
N ASP A 134 19.75 9.28 -9.72
CA ASP A 134 19.13 10.21 -10.68
C ASP A 134 18.31 9.53 -11.79
N ASP A 135 18.24 8.20 -11.83
CA ASP A 135 17.41 7.47 -12.80
C ASP A 135 15.93 7.40 -12.37
N LEU A 136 15.27 8.55 -12.37
CA LEU A 136 13.85 8.67 -12.04
C LEU A 136 12.97 7.79 -12.94
N LYS A 137 13.33 7.68 -14.23
CA LYS A 137 12.54 6.89 -15.19
C LYS A 137 12.52 5.42 -14.81
N ASN A 138 13.67 4.83 -14.50
CA ASN A 138 13.75 3.43 -14.08
C ASN A 138 13.09 3.22 -12.72
N ARG A 139 13.29 4.15 -11.77
CA ARG A 139 12.62 4.11 -10.47
C ARG A 139 11.11 4.04 -10.61
N TYR A 140 10.51 4.93 -11.39
CA TYR A 140 9.06 4.92 -11.63
C TYR A 140 8.59 3.66 -12.33
N LYS A 141 9.39 3.11 -13.26
CA LYS A 141 9.08 1.85 -13.94
C LYS A 141 9.02 0.69 -12.95
N GLU A 142 10.00 0.55 -12.06
CA GLU A 142 10.04 -0.52 -11.05
C GLU A 142 8.88 -0.40 -10.04
N ILE A 143 8.62 0.81 -9.54
CA ILE A 143 7.49 1.04 -8.62
C ILE A 143 6.16 0.70 -9.30
N LYS A 144 5.94 1.14 -10.55
CA LYS A 144 4.73 0.83 -11.30
C LYS A 144 4.57 -0.67 -11.57
N ALA A 145 5.67 -1.40 -11.81
CA ALA A 145 5.62 -2.85 -11.98
C ALA A 145 5.09 -3.53 -10.70
N ILE A 146 5.59 -3.15 -9.52
CA ILE A 146 5.11 -3.67 -8.22
C ILE A 146 3.63 -3.33 -8.00
N ILE A 147 3.22 -2.10 -8.34
CA ILE A 147 1.82 -1.69 -8.21
C ILE A 147 0.93 -2.49 -9.17
N ASN A 148 1.35 -2.71 -10.41
CA ASN A 148 0.59 -3.51 -11.37
C ASN A 148 0.42 -4.96 -10.89
N GLU A 149 1.47 -5.60 -10.39
CA GLU A 149 1.38 -6.94 -9.81
C GLU A 149 0.37 -7.01 -8.66
N PHE A 150 0.34 -5.98 -7.81
CA PHE A 150 -0.67 -5.87 -6.76
C PHE A 150 -2.08 -5.69 -7.35
N LEU A 151 -2.27 -4.79 -8.31
CA LEU A 151 -3.57 -4.56 -8.95
C LEU A 151 -4.09 -5.82 -9.64
N ASP A 152 -3.21 -6.56 -10.31
CA ASP A 152 -3.52 -7.85 -10.93
C ASP A 152 -3.96 -8.87 -9.87
N SER A 153 -3.28 -8.93 -8.72
CA SER A 153 -3.61 -9.83 -7.62
C SER A 153 -5.01 -9.60 -7.03
N VAL A 154 -5.50 -8.35 -7.10
CA VAL A 154 -6.85 -7.97 -6.67
C VAL A 154 -7.84 -7.83 -7.85
N ASN A 155 -7.45 -8.29 -9.04
CA ASN A 155 -8.24 -8.26 -10.28
C ASN A 155 -8.75 -6.85 -10.66
N ILE A 156 -7.89 -5.87 -10.60
CA ILE A 156 -8.14 -4.50 -11.02
C ILE A 156 -7.40 -4.22 -12.33
N ASP A 157 -8.15 -4.11 -13.40
CA ASP A 157 -7.65 -3.71 -14.73
C ASP A 157 -8.37 -2.40 -15.14
N LEU A 158 -7.80 -1.28 -14.72
CA LEU A 158 -8.30 0.05 -15.04
C LEU A 158 -7.15 0.94 -15.53
N PRO A 159 -7.22 1.47 -16.78
CA PRO A 159 -6.12 2.24 -17.36
C PRO A 159 -5.69 3.43 -16.49
N GLY A 160 -4.40 3.57 -16.23
CA GLY A 160 -3.80 4.70 -15.50
C GLY A 160 -3.96 4.68 -13.97
N ILE A 161 -4.72 3.75 -13.39
CA ILE A 161 -4.92 3.68 -11.93
C ILE A 161 -3.61 3.48 -11.17
N ASN A 162 -2.64 2.78 -11.77
CA ASN A 162 -1.32 2.58 -11.21
C ASN A 162 -0.55 3.89 -11.00
N THR A 163 -0.74 4.86 -11.89
CA THR A 163 -0.09 6.17 -11.77
C THR A 163 -0.73 7.00 -10.65
N ASP A 164 -2.07 7.01 -10.60
CA ASP A 164 -2.81 7.80 -9.63
C ASP A 164 -2.59 7.27 -8.20
N ILE A 165 -2.69 5.96 -8.02
CA ILE A 165 -2.47 5.34 -6.70
C ILE A 165 -1.01 5.49 -6.24
N MET A 166 -0.04 5.39 -7.16
CA MET A 166 1.36 5.64 -6.85
C MET A 166 1.58 7.06 -6.30
N GLN A 167 0.99 8.09 -6.92
CA GLN A 167 1.13 9.47 -6.47
C GLN A 167 0.52 9.68 -5.08
N ILE A 168 -0.64 9.08 -4.81
CA ILE A 168 -1.30 9.16 -3.51
C ILE A 168 -0.43 8.49 -2.44
N TRP A 169 0.02 7.25 -2.68
CA TRP A 169 0.85 6.52 -1.72
C TRP A 169 2.21 7.19 -1.49
N GLN A 170 2.84 7.74 -2.52
CA GLN A 170 4.09 8.49 -2.33
C GLN A 170 3.89 9.69 -1.41
N ARG A 171 2.81 10.45 -1.58
CA ARG A 171 2.47 11.57 -0.70
C ARG A 171 2.21 11.10 0.74
N ASP A 172 1.39 10.07 0.92
CA ASP A 172 0.98 9.60 2.23
C ASP A 172 2.16 8.98 3.01
N LEU A 173 3.02 8.21 2.32
CA LEU A 173 4.24 7.67 2.90
C LEU A 173 5.25 8.78 3.25
N PHE A 174 5.42 9.78 2.38
CA PHE A 174 6.28 10.93 2.65
C PHE A 174 5.77 11.72 3.86
N GLN A 175 4.46 11.98 3.94
CA GLN A 175 3.87 12.63 5.10
C GLN A 175 4.07 11.83 6.39
N ASN A 176 3.98 10.50 6.32
CA ASN A 176 4.26 9.66 7.48
C ASN A 176 5.73 9.74 7.91
N ALA A 177 6.67 9.63 6.95
CA ALA A 177 8.11 9.69 7.22
C ALA A 177 8.60 11.05 7.77
N THR A 178 7.88 12.13 7.49
CA THR A 178 8.26 13.49 7.92
C THR A 178 7.53 13.98 9.17
N GLN A 179 6.75 13.12 9.83
CA GLN A 179 6.06 13.50 11.07
C GLN A 179 7.03 13.66 12.24
N ILE A 180 6.74 14.63 13.10
CA ILE A 180 7.52 14.89 14.33
C ILE A 180 7.35 13.71 15.32
N ASP A 181 6.16 13.11 15.36
CA ASP A 181 5.88 11.94 16.18
C ASP A 181 6.13 10.65 15.38
N PRO A 182 7.24 9.95 15.61
CA PRO A 182 7.58 8.72 14.89
C PRO A 182 6.68 7.52 15.25
N THR A 183 5.75 7.68 16.21
CA THR A 183 4.81 6.62 16.61
C THR A 183 3.57 6.57 15.72
N ILE A 184 3.34 7.58 14.88
CA ILE A 184 2.19 7.62 13.98
C ILE A 184 2.40 6.64 12.84
N ASP A 185 1.42 5.77 12.64
CA ASP A 185 1.41 4.77 11.58
C ASP A 185 0.24 4.98 10.59
N ILE A 186 0.35 4.34 9.42
CA ILE A 186 -0.70 4.29 8.42
C ILE A 186 -1.40 2.95 8.55
N SER A 187 -2.70 2.96 8.84
CA SER A 187 -3.49 1.73 8.87
C SER A 187 -3.65 1.13 7.47
N LYS A 188 -3.92 -0.18 7.40
CA LYS A 188 -4.22 -0.87 6.13
C LYS A 188 -5.41 -0.22 5.41
N GLU A 189 -6.46 0.13 6.16
CA GLU A 189 -7.64 0.79 5.63
C GLU A 189 -7.28 2.12 4.96
N LYS A 190 -6.47 2.96 5.62
CA LYS A 190 -6.00 4.24 5.08
C LYS A 190 -5.17 4.05 3.81
N LEU A 191 -4.38 2.99 3.73
CA LEU A 191 -3.57 2.69 2.56
C LEU A 191 -4.42 2.19 1.37
N ILE A 192 -5.42 1.36 1.64
CA ILE A 192 -6.27 0.76 0.59
C ILE A 192 -7.43 1.67 0.17
N TRP A 193 -7.87 2.55 1.06
CA TRP A 193 -8.96 3.47 0.81
C TRP A 193 -8.83 4.26 -0.51
N PRO A 194 -7.68 4.89 -0.82
CA PRO A 194 -7.52 5.62 -2.09
C PRO A 194 -7.76 4.76 -3.33
N LEU A 195 -7.40 3.48 -3.29
CA LEU A 195 -7.66 2.57 -4.41
C LEU A 195 -9.16 2.36 -4.63
N ILE A 196 -9.93 2.18 -3.55
CA ILE A 196 -11.39 2.05 -3.62
C ILE A 196 -12.00 3.33 -4.21
N VAL A 197 -11.58 4.50 -3.75
CA VAL A 197 -12.04 5.80 -4.27
C VAL A 197 -11.75 5.94 -5.75
N LEU A 198 -10.53 5.66 -6.19
CA LEU A 198 -10.14 5.73 -7.59
C LEU A 198 -10.97 4.79 -8.48
N VAL A 199 -11.30 3.60 -7.99
CA VAL A 199 -12.15 2.64 -8.70
C VAL A 199 -13.58 3.18 -8.83
N VAL A 200 -14.14 3.74 -7.77
CA VAL A 200 -15.50 4.30 -7.76
C VAL A 200 -15.59 5.52 -8.69
N ASP A 201 -14.56 6.36 -8.72
CA ASP A 201 -14.53 7.58 -9.54
C ASP A 201 -14.40 7.32 -11.05
N ARG A 202 -13.71 6.26 -11.44
CA ARG A 202 -13.31 6.08 -12.86
C ARG A 202 -14.42 5.73 -13.84
N LYS A 203 -15.56 5.26 -13.35
CA LYS A 203 -16.73 5.02 -14.20
C LYS A 203 -17.90 5.87 -13.73
N ALA A 204 -17.83 7.17 -13.99
CA ALA A 204 -19.02 8.00 -13.99
C ALA A 204 -19.99 7.41 -15.01
N THR A 205 -21.06 6.83 -14.54
CA THR A 205 -22.08 6.27 -15.43
C THR A 205 -22.96 7.41 -15.91
N SER A 206 -22.83 7.72 -17.19
CA SER A 206 -23.68 8.68 -17.89
C SER A 206 -25.18 8.35 -17.83
N GLU A 207 -25.53 7.13 -17.43
CA GLU A 207 -26.95 6.70 -17.37
C GLU A 207 -27.73 7.32 -16.22
N TYR A 208 -27.13 7.45 -15.02
CA TYR A 208 -27.83 8.01 -13.87
C TYR A 208 -27.82 9.54 -13.85
N THR A 209 -26.86 10.15 -14.53
CA THR A 209 -26.73 11.62 -14.63
C THR A 209 -27.53 12.22 -15.78
N LYS A 210 -28.19 11.43 -16.63
CA LYS A 210 -28.98 11.93 -17.76
C LYS A 210 -30.20 12.77 -17.38
N ASP A 211 -30.66 12.59 -16.14
CA ASP A 211 -31.84 13.28 -15.63
C ASP A 211 -31.51 14.58 -14.87
N PHE A 212 -30.21 14.95 -14.82
CA PHE A 212 -29.71 16.16 -14.15
C PHE A 212 -29.23 17.19 -15.17
N ASP A 213 -29.33 18.47 -14.85
CA ASP A 213 -28.75 19.55 -15.63
C ASP A 213 -27.23 19.52 -15.53
N ASP A 214 -26.51 19.95 -16.58
CA ASP A 214 -25.05 19.93 -16.64
C ASP A 214 -24.40 20.68 -15.46
N ASP A 215 -24.96 21.82 -15.06
CA ASP A 215 -24.49 22.63 -13.94
C ASP A 215 -24.68 21.88 -12.61
N GLU A 216 -25.76 21.14 -12.44
CA GLU A 216 -26.04 20.32 -11.25
C GLU A 216 -25.08 19.14 -11.16
N ILE A 217 -24.76 18.51 -12.31
CA ILE A 217 -23.77 17.43 -12.38
C ILE A 217 -22.39 17.93 -11.99
N GLU A 218 -21.94 19.07 -12.49
CA GLU A 218 -20.62 19.63 -12.16
C GLU A 218 -20.52 19.98 -10.67
N TYR A 219 -21.53 20.61 -10.13
CA TYR A 219 -21.60 20.96 -8.70
C TYR A 219 -21.56 19.71 -7.80
N VAL A 220 -22.39 18.71 -8.11
CA VAL A 220 -22.41 17.43 -7.38
C VAL A 220 -21.07 16.71 -7.48
N GLN A 221 -20.40 16.75 -8.63
CA GLN A 221 -19.08 16.13 -8.79
C GLN A 221 -18.01 16.82 -7.94
N GLN A 222 -18.04 18.13 -7.80
CA GLN A 222 -17.13 18.87 -6.93
C GLN A 222 -17.36 18.51 -5.45
N LYS A 223 -18.61 18.49 -5.00
CA LYS A 223 -18.98 18.11 -3.62
C LYS A 223 -18.68 16.64 -3.33
N TYR A 224 -18.94 15.75 -4.27
CA TYR A 224 -18.59 14.34 -4.18
C TYR A 224 -17.10 14.13 -3.89
N LYS A 225 -16.22 14.82 -4.60
CA LYS A 225 -14.77 14.74 -4.35
C LYS A 225 -14.38 15.20 -2.95
N LEU A 226 -15.02 16.24 -2.43
CA LEU A 226 -14.79 16.71 -1.07
C LEU A 226 -15.23 15.66 -0.04
N ILE A 227 -16.41 15.09 -0.19
CA ILE A 227 -16.96 14.09 0.73
C ILE A 227 -16.12 12.82 0.75
N ILE A 228 -15.78 12.29 -0.41
CA ILE A 228 -15.00 11.06 -0.53
C ILE A 228 -13.56 11.24 -0.05
N ASN A 229 -12.95 12.40 -0.25
CA ASN A 229 -11.58 12.65 0.19
C ASN A 229 -11.45 12.96 1.70
N GLN A 230 -12.52 13.42 2.35
CA GLN A 230 -12.46 13.84 3.75
C GLN A 230 -12.71 12.72 4.76
N ASN A 231 -13.14 11.49 4.36
CA ASN A 231 -13.78 10.61 5.34
C ASN A 231 -13.27 9.17 5.40
N THR A 232 -12.70 8.80 6.56
CA THR A 232 -12.66 7.44 7.11
C THR A 232 -14.05 6.80 7.26
N LEU A 233 -15.12 7.59 7.40
CA LEU A 233 -16.51 7.16 7.36
C LEU A 233 -16.91 6.50 6.04
N SER A 234 -16.26 6.87 4.95
CA SER A 234 -16.58 6.40 3.60
C SER A 234 -16.31 4.90 3.40
N TYR A 235 -15.34 4.29 4.11
CA TYR A 235 -15.13 2.85 4.02
C TYR A 235 -16.27 2.05 4.64
N ASN A 236 -16.71 2.45 5.83
CA ASN A 236 -17.85 1.83 6.50
C ASN A 236 -19.14 2.03 5.69
N MET A 237 -19.31 3.21 5.09
CA MET A 237 -20.42 3.52 4.19
C MET A 237 -20.45 2.60 2.98
N ILE A 238 -19.36 2.50 2.22
CA ILE A 238 -19.29 1.63 1.04
C ILE A 238 -19.61 0.18 1.43
N SER A 239 -19.10 -0.27 2.57
CA SER A 239 -19.39 -1.61 3.08
C SER A 239 -20.86 -1.79 3.44
N ARG A 240 -21.48 -0.81 4.10
CA ARG A 240 -22.91 -0.78 4.43
C ARG A 240 -23.77 -0.82 3.16
N VAL A 241 -23.51 0.05 2.20
CA VAL A 241 -24.25 0.09 0.92
C VAL A 241 -24.21 -1.25 0.20
N ILE A 242 -23.03 -1.86 0.07
CA ILE A 242 -22.90 -3.15 -0.60
C ILE A 242 -23.65 -4.25 0.16
N THR A 243 -23.53 -4.29 1.49
CA THR A 243 -24.19 -5.29 2.33
C THR A 243 -25.70 -5.18 2.26
N ASP A 244 -26.23 -3.96 2.36
CA ASP A 244 -27.68 -3.72 2.31
C ASP A 244 -28.25 -4.05 0.92
N TYR A 245 -27.54 -3.67 -0.14
CA TYR A 245 -27.91 -4.03 -1.50
C TYR A 245 -27.95 -5.55 -1.72
N GLU A 246 -26.98 -6.29 -1.19
CA GLU A 246 -26.94 -7.75 -1.30
C GLU A 246 -28.08 -8.43 -0.55
N ARG A 247 -28.48 -7.87 0.58
CA ARG A 247 -29.60 -8.37 1.39
C ARG A 247 -30.95 -8.14 0.71
N LEU A 248 -31.15 -6.93 0.15
CA LEU A 248 -32.45 -6.51 -0.37
C LEU A 248 -32.69 -7.02 -1.80
N LYS A 249 -31.63 -7.21 -2.58
CA LYS A 249 -31.65 -7.65 -3.98
C LYS A 249 -32.54 -6.75 -4.85
N GLY A 250 -32.20 -6.52 -6.09
CA GLY A 250 -32.94 -5.66 -7.02
C GLY A 250 -32.02 -5.03 -8.07
N ALA A 251 -32.57 -4.18 -8.93
CA ALA A 251 -31.78 -3.36 -9.81
C ALA A 251 -31.09 -2.23 -9.02
N PRO A 252 -29.83 -1.85 -9.35
CA PRO A 252 -29.12 -0.78 -8.64
C PRO A 252 -29.92 0.54 -8.59
N LYS A 253 -30.62 0.89 -9.67
CA LYS A 253 -31.42 2.13 -9.74
C LYS A 253 -32.61 2.08 -8.77
N GLU A 254 -33.34 0.97 -8.73
CA GLU A 254 -34.46 0.79 -7.79
C GLU A 254 -34.00 0.87 -6.33
N PHE A 255 -32.90 0.18 -6.00
CA PHE A 255 -32.34 0.25 -4.66
C PHE A 255 -32.00 1.70 -4.24
N VAL A 256 -31.40 2.47 -5.14
CA VAL A 256 -31.04 3.86 -4.85
C VAL A 256 -32.29 4.71 -4.62
N GLU A 257 -33.29 4.62 -5.49
CA GLU A 257 -34.53 5.40 -5.34
C GLU A 257 -35.30 5.04 -4.07
N ASP A 258 -35.32 3.77 -3.67
CA ASP A 258 -36.09 3.30 -2.50
C ASP A 258 -35.37 3.54 -1.18
N HIS A 259 -34.02 3.65 -1.17
CA HIS A 259 -33.22 3.61 0.07
C HIS A 259 -32.25 4.79 0.26
N TRP A 260 -32.22 5.81 -0.61
CA TRP A 260 -31.26 6.91 -0.47
C TRP A 260 -31.38 7.65 0.86
N MET A 261 -32.60 7.79 1.40
CA MET A 261 -32.85 8.45 2.70
C MET A 261 -32.15 7.75 3.87
N ASP A 262 -31.94 6.43 3.79
CA ASP A 262 -31.28 5.64 4.84
C ASP A 262 -29.79 5.98 4.98
N TYR A 263 -29.24 6.75 4.03
CA TYR A 263 -27.83 7.11 3.93
C TYR A 263 -27.57 8.62 4.06
N MET A 264 -28.56 9.42 4.43
CA MET A 264 -28.40 10.87 4.58
C MET A 264 -27.37 11.27 5.63
N ASP A 265 -27.16 10.42 6.66
CA ASP A 265 -26.13 10.58 7.68
C ASP A 265 -24.71 10.75 7.10
N ILE A 266 -24.48 10.28 5.89
CA ILE A 266 -23.20 10.37 5.20
C ILE A 266 -22.84 11.80 4.80
N ILE A 267 -23.86 12.62 4.54
CA ILE A 267 -23.72 13.98 4.03
C ILE A 267 -24.26 15.03 5.02
N ASP A 268 -24.52 14.67 6.27
CA ASP A 268 -25.02 15.60 7.30
C ASP A 268 -24.16 16.85 7.47
N SER A 269 -22.83 16.71 7.24
CA SER A 269 -21.88 17.83 7.31
C SER A 269 -21.87 18.72 6.07
N VAL A 270 -22.61 18.37 5.02
CA VAL A 270 -22.70 19.17 3.79
C VAL A 270 -23.77 20.24 3.98
N GLU A 271 -23.32 21.51 3.96
CA GLU A 271 -24.24 22.67 3.99
C GLU A 271 -24.78 22.90 2.58
N ASP A 272 -25.95 22.32 2.26
CA ASP A 272 -26.65 22.47 1.00
C ASP A 272 -28.18 22.30 1.16
N ASP A 273 -28.91 22.64 0.10
CA ASP A 273 -30.36 22.39 0.05
C ASP A 273 -30.67 20.88 -0.07
N GLU A 274 -31.87 20.51 0.32
CA GLU A 274 -32.32 19.10 0.36
C GLU A 274 -32.28 18.42 -1.01
N LYS A 275 -32.55 19.14 -2.10
CA LYS A 275 -32.53 18.58 -3.46
C LYS A 275 -31.11 18.23 -3.87
N THR A 276 -30.15 19.11 -3.59
CA THR A 276 -28.73 18.87 -3.86
C THR A 276 -28.21 17.71 -3.02
N LYS A 277 -28.60 17.60 -1.75
CA LYS A 277 -28.25 16.47 -0.88
C LYS A 277 -28.81 15.15 -1.40
N GLU A 278 -30.09 15.13 -1.81
CA GLU A 278 -30.70 13.95 -2.44
C GLU A 278 -29.92 13.51 -3.68
N SER A 279 -29.66 14.43 -4.61
CA SER A 279 -28.92 14.16 -5.83
C SER A 279 -27.51 13.61 -5.55
N LEU A 280 -26.83 14.21 -4.58
CA LEU A 280 -25.47 13.82 -4.17
C LEU A 280 -25.44 12.40 -3.62
N ILE A 281 -26.36 12.07 -2.68
CA ILE A 281 -26.40 10.73 -2.08
C ILE A 281 -26.76 9.66 -3.12
N LYS A 282 -27.75 9.93 -3.99
CA LYS A 282 -28.13 9.01 -5.07
C LYS A 282 -26.98 8.71 -5.99
N ILE A 283 -26.21 9.70 -6.40
CA ILE A 283 -25.03 9.53 -7.26
C ILE A 283 -23.95 8.71 -6.54
N ILE A 284 -23.69 8.98 -5.26
CA ILE A 284 -22.71 8.21 -4.47
C ILE A 284 -23.11 6.74 -4.42
N LEU A 285 -24.35 6.45 -4.00
CA LEU A 285 -24.85 5.08 -3.88
C LEU A 285 -24.77 4.33 -5.20
N TYR A 286 -25.24 4.95 -6.29
CA TYR A 286 -25.22 4.33 -7.60
C TYR A 286 -23.81 4.00 -8.08
N ARG A 287 -22.85 4.92 -7.91
CA ARG A 287 -21.43 4.68 -8.24
C ARG A 287 -20.86 3.51 -7.48
N VAL A 288 -21.09 3.44 -6.16
CA VAL A 288 -20.64 2.33 -5.31
C VAL A 288 -21.19 0.99 -5.82
N LEU A 289 -22.50 0.93 -6.13
CA LEU A 289 -23.15 -0.28 -6.60
C LEU A 289 -22.64 -0.73 -7.98
N MET A 290 -22.38 0.20 -8.88
CA MET A 290 -21.82 -0.13 -10.20
C MET A 290 -20.40 -0.67 -10.13
N GLN A 291 -19.63 -0.33 -9.10
CA GLN A 291 -18.26 -0.80 -8.90
C GLN A 291 -18.13 -1.93 -7.85
N LYS A 292 -19.25 -2.46 -7.35
CA LYS A 292 -19.28 -3.49 -6.28
C LYS A 292 -18.35 -4.69 -6.54
N LYS A 293 -18.19 -5.11 -7.81
CA LYS A 293 -17.30 -6.21 -8.18
C LYS A 293 -15.84 -5.89 -7.87
N TYR A 294 -15.37 -4.71 -8.26
CA TYR A 294 -13.99 -4.28 -7.99
C TYR A 294 -13.76 -4.06 -6.50
N ILE A 295 -14.70 -3.41 -5.82
CA ILE A 295 -14.62 -3.17 -4.38
C ILE A 295 -14.52 -4.51 -3.61
N ARG A 296 -15.33 -5.51 -3.98
CA ARG A 296 -15.23 -6.86 -3.38
C ARG A 296 -13.89 -7.54 -3.66
N ASN A 297 -13.36 -7.40 -4.87
CA ASN A 297 -12.07 -7.95 -5.23
C ASN A 297 -10.96 -7.32 -4.38
N ILE A 298 -10.97 -5.99 -4.22
CA ILE A 298 -10.02 -5.28 -3.35
C ILE A 298 -10.15 -5.79 -1.91
N LYS A 299 -11.36 -5.78 -1.35
CA LYS A 299 -11.59 -6.22 0.03
C LYS A 299 -11.09 -7.64 0.27
N ARG A 300 -11.45 -8.58 -0.61
CA ARG A 300 -11.02 -9.97 -0.51
C ARG A 300 -9.51 -10.13 -0.68
N GLY A 301 -8.91 -9.44 -1.67
CA GLY A 301 -7.48 -9.54 -1.97
C GLY A 301 -6.60 -8.87 -0.90
N THR A 302 -7.16 -7.95 -0.12
CA THR A 302 -6.46 -7.25 0.98
C THR A 302 -6.87 -7.72 2.37
N ASN A 303 -7.86 -8.60 2.47
CA ASN A 303 -8.44 -9.06 3.74
C ASN A 303 -8.93 -7.88 4.61
N LEU A 304 -9.79 -7.03 3.98
CA LEU A 304 -10.45 -5.87 4.60
C LEU A 304 -11.93 -6.12 4.84
#